data_de382c59422843ece5981d94abf11dcb
#
_entry.id   de382c59422843ece5981d94abf11dcb
#
_cell.length_a   1.000
_cell.length_b   1.000
_cell.length_c   1.000
_cell.angle_alpha   90.00
_cell.angle_beta   90.00
_cell.angle_gamma   90.00
#
_symmetry.space_group_name_H-M   'P 1'
#
loop_
_entity.id
_entity.type
_entity.pdbx_description
1 polymer ?
#
loop_
_entity_poly.entity_id
_entity_poly.type
_entity_poly.pdbx_seq_one_letter_code
_entity_poly.pdbx_strand_id
1 'polypeptide(L)'
;MANRRLTSILKFSLLSSMLAFTNSAFADPVKAAFVYIGPTGDHGWTYAHDQGANMVQDQLGDGVVITRIESVAENSDSERVITSLARKNDIIFTTSFGYMNPTVKVAARYPDVKFEHATGYMRPTDNISTYSARFYEGRHVIGKIAGRMTNSNIIGYIASFPIPEVIRGINAAYLAAKSVNPDIQIKIVWVYTWFDPGKEADAARALIAQGADIIMQHTDSTAPMTVAEEEGVRAFGQASDMTAWGPNAHLTSIIDEWGPYYVARVKAVADGTWTSTDTFDGVAEGMVEFAPFTNMPDEVMWEAQDTILDLDAGAVHPFTGPINRQDGSVWLAEGETPPMFPDIITMDFYIEGIDSQYPN
;
A
#
# COMPACT_ATOMS: atom_id res chain seq x y z
N MET A 1 71.87 -4.10 -63.80
CA MET A 1 71.03 -4.87 -64.73
C MET A 1 70.84 -6.27 -64.13
N ALA A 2 69.82 -6.62 -63.45
CA ALA A 2 69.26 -7.92 -63.25
C ALA A 2 68.30 -7.88 -62.08
N ASN A 3 67.05 -7.94 -62.39
CA ASN A 3 65.93 -8.13 -61.42
C ASN A 3 66.02 -9.48 -60.69
N ARG A 4 65.96 -9.46 -59.37
CA ARG A 4 65.59 -10.65 -58.63
C ARG A 4 64.29 -10.40 -57.88
N ARG A 5 63.26 -11.08 -58.30
CA ARG A 5 61.98 -11.18 -57.65
C ARG A 5 62.11 -12.11 -56.42
N LEU A 6 61.82 -11.62 -55.26
CA LEU A 6 61.60 -12.46 -54.06
C LEU A 6 60.05 -12.66 -53.90
N THR A 7 59.66 -13.92 -54.04
CA THR A 7 58.31 -14.39 -53.74
C THR A 7 58.21 -14.69 -52.23
N SER A 8 57.41 -13.90 -51.53
CA SER A 8 57.10 -14.07 -50.12
C SER A 8 55.88 -15.00 -50.00
N ILE A 9 56.04 -16.17 -49.40
CA ILE A 9 54.96 -17.12 -49.11
C ILE A 9 54.34 -16.74 -47.80
N LEU A 10 53.11 -16.20 -47.84
CA LEU A 10 52.28 -15.92 -46.64
C LEU A 10 51.67 -17.26 -46.19
N LYS A 11 52.11 -17.76 -45.05
CA LYS A 11 51.42 -18.84 -44.33
C LYS A 11 50.24 -18.26 -43.56
N PHE A 12 49.01 -18.54 -44.00
CA PHE A 12 47.78 -18.29 -43.26
C PHE A 12 47.65 -19.38 -42.17
N SER A 13 47.86 -18.97 -40.91
CA SER A 13 47.46 -19.75 -39.74
C SER A 13 45.99 -19.51 -39.48
N LEU A 14 45.11 -20.49 -39.76
CA LEU A 14 43.74 -20.50 -39.28
C LEU A 14 43.74 -20.77 -37.75
N LEU A 15 43.54 -19.72 -36.98
CA LEU A 15 43.21 -19.88 -35.55
C LEU A 15 41.69 -20.12 -35.46
N SER A 16 41.30 -21.40 -35.31
CA SER A 16 39.93 -21.79 -34.94
C SER A 16 39.64 -21.29 -33.52
N SER A 17 39.01 -20.14 -33.37
CA SER A 17 38.41 -19.72 -32.11
C SER A 17 37.16 -20.58 -31.86
N MET A 18 37.30 -21.60 -31.01
CA MET A 18 36.18 -22.27 -30.37
C MET A 18 35.47 -21.22 -29.49
N LEU A 19 34.34 -20.67 -29.95
CA LEU A 19 33.38 -20.01 -29.08
C LEU A 19 32.81 -21.10 -28.16
N ALA A 20 33.31 -21.13 -26.92
CA ALA A 20 32.63 -21.81 -25.85
C ALA A 20 31.30 -21.06 -25.61
N PHE A 21 30.21 -21.62 -26.13
CA PHE A 21 28.87 -21.28 -25.64
C PHE A 21 28.84 -21.76 -24.19
N THR A 22 29.06 -20.84 -23.25
CA THR A 22 28.68 -21.05 -21.88
C THR A 22 27.17 -21.18 -21.89
N ASN A 23 26.64 -22.40 -21.78
CA ASN A 23 25.28 -22.61 -21.35
C ASN A 23 25.20 -21.92 -19.98
N SER A 24 24.64 -20.73 -19.95
CA SER A 24 24.07 -20.19 -18.72
C SER A 24 22.98 -21.18 -18.35
N ALA A 25 23.30 -22.10 -17.41
CA ALA A 25 22.25 -22.85 -16.74
C ALA A 25 21.30 -21.79 -16.18
N PHE A 26 20.09 -21.72 -16.73
CA PHE A 26 19.03 -20.91 -16.15
C PHE A 26 18.88 -21.42 -14.73
N ALA A 27 19.08 -20.55 -13.75
CA ALA A 27 18.74 -20.86 -12.38
C ALA A 27 17.25 -21.24 -12.36
N ASP A 28 16.89 -22.25 -11.56
CA ASP A 28 15.47 -22.60 -11.43
C ASP A 28 14.65 -21.33 -11.09
N PRO A 29 13.48 -21.17 -11.71
CA PRO A 29 12.66 -19.97 -11.45
C PRO A 29 12.28 -19.88 -9.98
N VAL A 30 12.31 -18.67 -9.42
CA VAL A 30 11.84 -18.41 -8.05
C VAL A 30 10.35 -18.70 -7.98
N LYS A 31 9.96 -19.53 -7.01
CA LYS A 31 8.54 -19.83 -6.73
C LYS A 31 8.02 -18.85 -5.70
N ALA A 32 7.23 -17.88 -6.14
CA ALA A 32 6.61 -16.87 -5.31
C ALA A 32 5.13 -17.19 -5.10
N ALA A 33 4.64 -17.02 -3.87
CA ALA A 33 3.22 -17.17 -3.56
C ALA A 33 2.65 -15.91 -2.91
N PHE A 34 1.41 -15.58 -3.27
CA PHE A 34 0.65 -14.47 -2.70
C PHE A 34 -0.61 -15.01 -2.04
N VAL A 35 -0.86 -14.58 -0.79
CA VAL A 35 -2.04 -14.95 0.01
C VAL A 35 -2.88 -13.70 0.22
N TYR A 36 -4.03 -13.64 -0.42
CA TYR A 36 -4.93 -12.50 -0.46
C TYR A 36 -6.11 -12.66 0.47
N ILE A 37 -6.52 -11.56 1.12
CA ILE A 37 -7.69 -11.51 2.03
C ILE A 37 -9.01 -11.48 1.26
N GLY A 38 -9.04 -10.84 0.10
CA GLY A 38 -10.21 -10.68 -0.77
C GLY A 38 -10.01 -11.30 -2.15
N PRO A 39 -10.98 -11.11 -3.04
CA PRO A 39 -10.85 -11.46 -4.45
C PRO A 39 -10.00 -10.43 -5.20
N THR A 40 -9.27 -10.84 -6.24
CA THR A 40 -8.47 -9.93 -7.08
C THR A 40 -9.30 -8.93 -7.89
N GLY A 41 -10.62 -9.11 -7.94
CA GLY A 41 -11.56 -8.20 -8.60
C GLY A 41 -12.23 -7.20 -7.66
N ASP A 42 -11.72 -6.98 -6.44
CA ASP A 42 -12.27 -6.00 -5.48
C ASP A 42 -12.02 -4.54 -5.90
N HIS A 43 -11.02 -4.30 -6.75
CA HIS A 43 -10.50 -2.99 -7.16
C HIS A 43 -9.95 -2.13 -6.01
N GLY A 44 -9.70 -2.74 -4.85
CA GLY A 44 -9.10 -2.13 -3.68
C GLY A 44 -7.77 -2.79 -3.32
N TRP A 45 -7.64 -3.20 -2.06
CA TRP A 45 -6.43 -3.78 -1.49
C TRP A 45 -5.90 -5.00 -2.24
N THR A 46 -6.74 -6.02 -2.42
CA THR A 46 -6.31 -7.26 -3.08
C THR A 46 -5.96 -7.03 -4.54
N TYR A 47 -6.73 -6.19 -5.24
CA TYR A 47 -6.42 -5.79 -6.61
C TYR A 47 -5.04 -5.11 -6.70
N ALA A 48 -4.73 -4.14 -5.82
CA ALA A 48 -3.44 -3.45 -5.82
C ALA A 48 -2.27 -4.43 -5.60
N HIS A 49 -2.40 -5.35 -4.65
CA HIS A 49 -1.40 -6.41 -4.45
C HIS A 49 -1.26 -7.34 -5.65
N ASP A 50 -2.35 -7.66 -6.35
CA ASP A 50 -2.31 -8.49 -7.55
C ASP A 50 -1.66 -7.77 -8.73
N GLN A 51 -1.88 -6.44 -8.87
CA GLN A 51 -1.13 -5.64 -9.85
C GLN A 51 0.38 -5.67 -9.56
N GLY A 52 0.79 -5.60 -8.29
CA GLY A 52 2.18 -5.80 -7.90
C GLY A 52 2.72 -7.19 -8.29
N ALA A 53 1.93 -8.24 -8.08
CA ALA A 53 2.30 -9.60 -8.50
C ALA A 53 2.38 -9.73 -10.04
N ASN A 54 1.51 -9.04 -10.80
CA ASN A 54 1.57 -8.96 -12.25
C ASN A 54 2.85 -8.27 -12.71
N MET A 55 3.26 -7.17 -12.07
CA MET A 55 4.54 -6.50 -12.36
C MET A 55 5.73 -7.44 -12.14
N VAL A 56 5.72 -8.27 -11.11
CA VAL A 56 6.76 -9.30 -10.90
C VAL A 56 6.81 -10.26 -12.09
N GLN A 57 5.65 -10.77 -12.54
CA GLN A 57 5.58 -11.67 -13.69
C GLN A 57 6.07 -10.99 -14.97
N ASP A 58 5.66 -9.75 -15.21
CA ASP A 58 6.01 -8.99 -16.41
C ASP A 58 7.51 -8.68 -16.48
N GLN A 59 8.13 -8.33 -15.33
CA GLN A 59 9.54 -7.99 -15.30
C GLN A 59 10.49 -9.17 -15.23
N LEU A 60 10.08 -10.28 -14.60
CA LEU A 60 10.94 -11.45 -14.41
C LEU A 60 10.64 -12.59 -15.40
N GLY A 61 9.51 -12.56 -16.09
CA GLY A 61 9.15 -13.52 -17.13
C GLY A 61 9.26 -14.97 -16.64
N ASP A 62 10.06 -15.78 -17.36
CA ASP A 62 10.31 -17.18 -17.03
C ASP A 62 11.20 -17.38 -15.78
N GLY A 63 11.76 -16.31 -15.21
CA GLY A 63 12.54 -16.34 -13.97
C GLY A 63 11.71 -16.47 -12.69
N VAL A 64 10.38 -16.44 -12.79
CA VAL A 64 9.47 -16.58 -11.65
C VAL A 64 8.26 -17.46 -11.98
N VAL A 65 7.78 -18.20 -10.97
CA VAL A 65 6.48 -18.92 -11.02
C VAL A 65 5.62 -18.39 -9.89
N ILE A 66 4.50 -17.77 -10.22
CA ILE A 66 3.61 -17.14 -9.24
C ILE A 66 2.40 -18.02 -8.93
N THR A 67 2.16 -18.23 -7.63
CA THR A 67 0.94 -18.85 -7.09
C THR A 67 0.12 -17.82 -6.36
N ARG A 68 -1.18 -17.70 -6.63
CA ARG A 68 -2.13 -16.79 -5.97
C ARG A 68 -3.20 -17.60 -5.25
N ILE A 69 -3.51 -17.23 -4.01
CA ILE A 69 -4.62 -17.82 -3.24
C ILE A 69 -5.47 -16.67 -2.72
N GLU A 70 -6.68 -16.58 -3.21
CA GLU A 70 -7.64 -15.50 -2.91
C GLU A 70 -8.58 -15.88 -1.76
N SER A 71 -9.15 -14.84 -1.14
CA SER A 71 -10.24 -14.96 -0.15
C SER A 71 -9.90 -15.87 1.03
N VAL A 72 -8.66 -15.79 1.52
CA VAL A 72 -8.20 -16.55 2.68
C VAL A 72 -8.60 -15.79 3.95
N ALA A 73 -9.44 -16.39 4.79
CA ALA A 73 -9.89 -15.75 6.01
C ALA A 73 -8.78 -15.62 7.06
N GLU A 74 -8.79 -14.54 7.86
CA GLU A 74 -7.84 -14.26 8.95
C GLU A 74 -8.12 -15.13 10.20
N ASN A 75 -8.13 -16.44 10.03
CA ASN A 75 -8.36 -17.42 11.07
C ASN A 75 -7.39 -18.62 10.92
N SER A 76 -7.75 -19.82 11.41
CA SER A 76 -6.93 -21.02 11.29
C SER A 76 -6.66 -21.44 9.82
N ASP A 77 -7.49 -21.01 8.87
CA ASP A 77 -7.29 -21.32 7.45
C ASP A 77 -6.05 -20.63 6.88
N SER A 78 -5.74 -19.39 7.31
CA SER A 78 -4.54 -18.70 6.87
C SER A 78 -3.26 -19.48 7.26
N GLU A 79 -3.15 -19.99 8.48
CA GLU A 79 -2.00 -20.80 8.88
C GLU A 79 -1.89 -22.09 8.04
N ARG A 80 -3.01 -22.75 7.73
CA ARG A 80 -3.05 -23.95 6.89
C ARG A 80 -2.61 -23.65 5.46
N VAL A 81 -3.10 -22.57 4.87
CA VAL A 81 -2.74 -22.13 3.51
C VAL A 81 -1.26 -21.78 3.44
N ILE A 82 -0.76 -20.90 4.33
CA ILE A 82 0.65 -20.48 4.37
C ILE A 82 1.56 -21.72 4.57
N THR A 83 1.19 -22.66 5.45
CA THR A 83 1.94 -23.92 5.65
C THR A 83 2.01 -24.76 4.36
N SER A 84 0.90 -24.84 3.61
CA SER A 84 0.87 -25.59 2.35
C SER A 84 1.77 -24.95 1.29
N LEU A 85 1.80 -23.62 1.24
CA LEU A 85 2.64 -22.85 0.31
C LEU A 85 4.12 -22.92 0.68
N ALA A 86 4.47 -22.90 1.98
CA ALA A 86 5.85 -22.98 2.45
C ALA A 86 6.58 -24.28 2.05
N ARG A 87 5.84 -25.35 1.72
CA ARG A 87 6.41 -26.63 1.26
C ARG A 87 6.91 -26.61 -0.18
N LYS A 88 6.55 -25.58 -0.97
CA LYS A 88 6.74 -25.58 -2.43
C LYS A 88 7.11 -24.24 -3.03
N ASN A 89 7.25 -23.20 -2.21
CA ASN A 89 7.63 -21.87 -2.65
C ASN A 89 8.87 -21.39 -1.92
N ASP A 90 9.61 -20.49 -2.55
CA ASP A 90 10.84 -19.90 -2.03
C ASP A 90 10.56 -18.61 -1.26
N ILE A 91 9.52 -17.88 -1.67
CA ILE A 91 9.05 -16.66 -1.03
C ILE A 91 7.53 -16.59 -0.99
N ILE A 92 6.96 -16.10 0.12
CA ILE A 92 5.52 -16.00 0.35
C ILE A 92 5.19 -14.60 0.82
N PHE A 93 4.31 -13.92 0.10
CA PHE A 93 3.71 -12.63 0.45
C PHE A 93 2.36 -12.88 1.13
N THR A 94 2.22 -12.42 2.37
CA THR A 94 0.97 -12.53 3.14
C THR A 94 0.39 -11.13 3.32
N THR A 95 -0.70 -10.82 2.60
CA THR A 95 -1.14 -9.47 2.34
C THR A 95 -2.30 -9.02 3.22
N SER A 96 -2.30 -9.35 4.51
CA SER A 96 -3.28 -8.83 5.45
C SER A 96 -2.73 -8.80 6.88
N PHE A 97 -3.13 -7.78 7.66
CA PHE A 97 -2.69 -7.59 9.04
C PHE A 97 -2.92 -8.84 9.92
N GLY A 98 -4.09 -9.48 9.80
CA GLY A 98 -4.45 -10.66 10.60
C GLY A 98 -3.64 -11.92 10.25
N TYR A 99 -2.85 -11.90 9.17
CA TYR A 99 -1.92 -13.01 8.87
C TYR A 99 -0.61 -12.94 9.67
N MET A 100 -0.39 -11.91 10.50
CA MET A 100 0.87 -11.73 11.24
C MET A 100 1.23 -12.95 12.09
N ASN A 101 0.37 -13.38 12.99
CA ASN A 101 0.63 -14.53 13.85
C ASN A 101 0.74 -15.86 13.07
N PRO A 102 -0.14 -16.18 12.09
CA PRO A 102 0.03 -17.32 11.20
C PRO A 102 1.38 -17.33 10.47
N THR A 103 1.80 -16.19 9.90
CA THR A 103 3.08 -16.06 9.19
C THR A 103 4.26 -16.34 10.12
N VAL A 104 4.30 -15.74 11.30
CA VAL A 104 5.34 -15.96 12.33
C VAL A 104 5.45 -17.45 12.69
N LYS A 105 4.32 -18.10 12.96
CA LYS A 105 4.29 -19.53 13.31
C LYS A 105 4.80 -20.43 12.19
N VAL A 106 4.46 -20.13 10.94
CA VAL A 106 4.89 -20.92 9.79
C VAL A 106 6.36 -20.68 9.50
N ALA A 107 6.81 -19.43 9.51
CA ALA A 107 8.20 -19.07 9.23
C ALA A 107 9.19 -19.77 10.20
N ALA A 108 8.85 -19.88 11.47
CA ALA A 108 9.65 -20.63 12.44
C ALA A 108 9.83 -22.11 12.11
N ARG A 109 8.91 -22.71 11.35
CA ARG A 109 8.95 -24.12 10.92
C ARG A 109 9.62 -24.33 9.56
N TYR A 110 9.77 -23.26 8.75
CA TYR A 110 10.31 -23.28 7.40
C TYR A 110 11.42 -22.23 7.25
N PRO A 111 12.58 -22.38 7.90
CA PRO A 111 13.62 -21.35 7.97
C PRO A 111 14.24 -21.00 6.61
N ASP A 112 14.18 -21.91 5.63
CA ASP A 112 14.73 -21.70 4.29
C ASP A 112 13.79 -20.86 3.39
N VAL A 113 12.48 -20.79 3.71
CA VAL A 113 11.47 -20.02 2.97
C VAL A 113 11.48 -18.59 3.46
N LYS A 114 11.37 -17.62 2.55
CA LYS A 114 11.26 -16.19 2.85
C LYS A 114 9.81 -15.79 2.97
N PHE A 115 9.51 -14.95 3.96
CA PHE A 115 8.16 -14.45 4.21
C PHE A 115 8.17 -12.92 4.20
N GLU A 116 7.26 -12.36 3.42
CA GLU A 116 6.99 -10.93 3.32
C GLU A 116 5.59 -10.68 3.86
N HIS A 117 5.48 -10.00 4.99
CA HIS A 117 4.20 -9.78 5.65
C HIS A 117 3.79 -8.31 5.59
N ALA A 118 2.65 -8.04 4.92
CA ALA A 118 2.10 -6.70 4.79
C ALA A 118 1.50 -6.22 6.12
N THR A 119 1.75 -4.95 6.43
CA THR A 119 1.20 -4.19 7.58
C THR A 119 1.52 -4.74 8.98
N GLY A 120 2.33 -5.79 9.04
CA GLY A 120 2.78 -6.36 10.32
C GLY A 120 4.01 -5.66 10.91
N TYR A 121 4.35 -6.02 12.14
CA TYR A 121 5.52 -5.50 12.86
C TYR A 121 6.34 -6.58 13.58
N MET A 122 5.97 -7.86 13.43
CA MET A 122 6.65 -8.97 14.12
C MET A 122 7.64 -9.68 13.20
N ARG A 123 8.93 -9.64 13.55
CA ARG A 123 10.04 -10.30 12.84
C ARG A 123 10.91 -11.11 13.81
N PRO A 124 10.37 -12.17 14.47
CA PRO A 124 11.13 -12.91 15.47
C PRO A 124 12.17 -13.87 14.87
N THR A 125 12.19 -14.06 13.55
CA THR A 125 13.12 -14.93 12.82
C THR A 125 13.71 -14.20 11.61
N ASP A 126 14.92 -14.60 11.17
CA ASP A 126 15.67 -13.95 10.10
C ASP A 126 15.08 -14.17 8.69
N ASN A 127 14.02 -14.95 8.56
CA ASN A 127 13.34 -15.25 7.31
C ASN A 127 11.98 -14.55 7.15
N ILE A 128 11.67 -13.57 8.01
CA ILE A 128 10.48 -12.72 7.91
C ILE A 128 10.90 -11.28 7.66
N SER A 129 10.34 -10.65 6.64
CA SER A 129 10.29 -9.20 6.47
C SER A 129 8.89 -8.70 6.75
N THR A 130 8.76 -7.46 7.17
CA THR A 130 7.51 -6.73 7.21
C THR A 130 7.57 -5.53 6.26
N TYR A 131 6.46 -5.21 5.63
CA TYR A 131 6.34 -4.04 4.79
C TYR A 131 4.97 -3.41 4.96
N SER A 132 4.92 -2.10 4.88
CA SER A 132 3.68 -1.32 4.91
C SER A 132 3.91 0.02 4.23
N ALA A 133 2.84 0.63 3.74
CA ALA A 133 2.92 1.99 3.23
C ALA A 133 2.51 3.00 4.30
N ARG A 134 3.07 4.20 4.19
CA ARG A 134 2.68 5.36 5.00
C ARG A 134 1.38 5.97 4.48
N PHE A 135 0.29 5.17 4.47
CA PHE A 135 -1.04 5.57 3.99
C PHE A 135 -1.53 6.88 4.62
N TYR A 136 -1.09 7.18 5.84
CA TYR A 136 -1.43 8.42 6.52
C TYR A 136 -0.90 9.66 5.79
N GLU A 137 0.14 9.55 4.96
CA GLU A 137 0.58 10.61 4.06
C GLU A 137 -0.46 10.87 2.98
N GLY A 138 -0.97 9.79 2.34
CA GLY A 138 -2.09 9.89 1.41
C GLY A 138 -3.34 10.47 2.06
N ARG A 139 -3.65 10.04 3.29
CA ARG A 139 -4.77 10.59 4.08
C ARG A 139 -4.60 12.08 4.40
N HIS A 140 -3.38 12.54 4.61
CA HIS A 140 -3.08 13.96 4.81
C HIS A 140 -3.41 14.77 3.55
N VAL A 141 -3.01 14.31 2.37
CA VAL A 141 -3.32 15.00 1.11
C VAL A 141 -4.83 15.06 0.87
N ILE A 142 -5.53 13.92 0.93
CA ILE A 142 -6.98 13.92 0.69
C ILE A 142 -7.76 14.62 1.79
N GLY A 143 -7.23 14.69 3.01
CA GLY A 143 -7.79 15.46 4.11
C GLY A 143 -7.81 16.96 3.80
N LYS A 144 -6.71 17.53 3.29
CA LYS A 144 -6.68 18.94 2.84
C LYS A 144 -7.69 19.20 1.72
N ILE A 145 -7.72 18.33 0.70
CA ILE A 145 -8.70 18.43 -0.39
C ILE A 145 -10.12 18.43 0.18
N ALA A 146 -10.44 17.50 1.09
CA ALA A 146 -11.76 17.42 1.71
C ALA A 146 -12.12 18.69 2.48
N GLY A 147 -11.20 19.23 3.27
CA GLY A 147 -11.42 20.49 4.00
C GLY A 147 -11.71 21.69 3.11
N ARG A 148 -11.12 21.73 1.89
CA ARG A 148 -11.38 22.77 0.88
C ARG A 148 -12.66 22.53 0.10
N MET A 149 -13.05 21.28 -0.14
CA MET A 149 -14.16 20.93 -1.04
C MET A 149 -15.51 20.79 -0.35
N THR A 150 -15.53 20.51 0.95
CA THR A 150 -16.80 20.33 1.67
C THR A 150 -17.59 21.63 1.78
N ASN A 151 -18.90 21.53 1.65
CA ASN A 151 -19.86 22.61 1.92
C ASN A 151 -20.58 22.41 3.27
N SER A 152 -20.70 21.16 3.72
CA SER A 152 -21.37 20.80 4.98
C SER A 152 -20.44 20.87 6.20
N ASN A 153 -19.12 20.93 5.98
CA ASN A 153 -18.07 20.73 6.97
C ASN A 153 -18.07 19.31 7.58
N ILE A 154 -18.72 18.34 6.96
CA ILE A 154 -18.82 16.97 7.47
C ILE A 154 -18.18 15.98 6.48
N ILE A 155 -17.13 15.32 6.92
CA ILE A 155 -16.49 14.21 6.21
C ILE A 155 -17.07 12.91 6.80
N GLY A 156 -17.54 12.00 5.94
CA GLY A 156 -17.89 10.64 6.29
C GLY A 156 -16.71 9.70 6.06
N TYR A 157 -16.34 8.91 7.07
CA TYR A 157 -15.25 7.95 6.98
C TYR A 157 -15.76 6.53 7.21
N ILE A 158 -15.63 5.67 6.21
CA ILE A 158 -15.95 4.24 6.31
C ILE A 158 -14.69 3.51 6.74
N ALA A 159 -14.72 2.93 7.93
CA ALA A 159 -13.58 2.28 8.54
C ALA A 159 -13.78 0.76 8.65
N SER A 160 -12.77 -0.03 8.32
CA SER A 160 -12.79 -1.48 8.34
C SER A 160 -12.69 -2.06 9.75
N PHE A 161 -11.49 -2.11 10.30
CA PHE A 161 -11.20 -2.60 11.65
C PHE A 161 -10.39 -1.58 12.45
N PRO A 162 -10.58 -1.53 13.81
CA PRO A 162 -9.87 -0.57 14.66
C PRO A 162 -8.42 -1.01 14.91
N ILE A 163 -7.63 -1.13 13.86
CA ILE A 163 -6.19 -1.38 13.92
C ILE A 163 -5.40 -0.08 13.76
N PRO A 164 -4.14 -0.03 14.21
CA PRO A 164 -3.33 1.18 14.19
C PRO A 164 -3.27 1.88 12.83
N GLU A 165 -3.23 1.12 11.74
CA GLU A 165 -3.20 1.64 10.37
C GLU A 165 -4.44 2.48 10.04
N VAL A 166 -5.63 1.98 10.37
CA VAL A 166 -6.90 2.67 10.11
C VAL A 166 -7.03 3.89 11.02
N ILE A 167 -6.67 3.76 12.30
CA ILE A 167 -6.73 4.84 13.28
C ILE A 167 -5.83 6.02 12.88
N ARG A 168 -4.56 5.76 12.54
CA ARG A 168 -3.65 6.84 12.10
C ARG A 168 -4.10 7.49 10.80
N GLY A 169 -4.75 6.72 9.92
CA GLY A 169 -5.34 7.25 8.70
C GLY A 169 -6.47 8.25 8.98
N ILE A 170 -7.39 7.91 9.88
CA ILE A 170 -8.48 8.80 10.33
C ILE A 170 -7.90 10.07 10.95
N ASN A 171 -6.94 9.92 11.88
CA ASN A 171 -6.31 11.04 12.56
C ASN A 171 -5.61 11.98 11.57
N ALA A 172 -4.84 11.46 10.61
CA ALA A 172 -4.14 12.26 9.62
C ALA A 172 -5.11 13.01 8.69
N ALA A 173 -6.17 12.35 8.22
CA ALA A 173 -7.19 12.97 7.39
C ALA A 173 -7.90 14.12 8.13
N TYR A 174 -8.27 13.89 9.41
CA TYR A 174 -8.92 14.91 10.20
C TYR A 174 -8.01 16.11 10.47
N LEU A 175 -6.75 15.90 10.91
CA LEU A 175 -5.79 16.99 11.15
C LEU A 175 -5.58 17.83 9.89
N ALA A 176 -5.39 17.18 8.76
CA ALA A 176 -5.18 17.86 7.49
C ALA A 176 -6.41 18.68 7.07
N ALA A 177 -7.61 18.12 7.17
CA ALA A 177 -8.84 18.84 6.87
C ALA A 177 -9.04 20.03 7.84
N LYS A 178 -8.77 19.83 9.13
CA LYS A 178 -8.87 20.84 10.18
C LYS A 178 -7.89 22.00 9.97
N SER A 179 -6.71 21.73 9.39
CA SER A 179 -5.70 22.76 9.13
C SER A 179 -6.13 23.81 8.10
N VAL A 180 -7.05 23.45 7.20
CA VAL A 180 -7.58 24.33 6.14
C VAL A 180 -9.04 24.73 6.35
N ASN A 181 -9.75 24.02 7.22
CA ASN A 181 -11.14 24.31 7.59
C ASN A 181 -11.37 24.04 9.09
N PRO A 182 -11.37 25.08 9.95
CA PRO A 182 -11.48 24.90 11.40
C PRO A 182 -12.82 24.35 11.86
N ASP A 183 -13.87 24.36 11.04
CA ASP A 183 -15.22 23.92 11.39
C ASP A 183 -15.47 22.44 11.02
N ILE A 184 -14.44 21.75 10.50
CA ILE A 184 -14.55 20.38 10.02
C ILE A 184 -14.94 19.40 11.13
N GLN A 185 -15.83 18.49 10.79
CA GLN A 185 -16.21 17.32 11.58
C GLN A 185 -15.94 16.04 10.77
N ILE A 186 -15.54 14.97 11.44
CA ILE A 186 -15.44 13.66 10.83
C ILE A 186 -16.40 12.70 11.53
N LYS A 187 -17.24 12.01 10.74
CA LYS A 187 -18.15 10.97 11.21
C LYS A 187 -17.66 9.64 10.74
N ILE A 188 -17.56 8.66 11.63
CA ILE A 188 -16.93 7.37 11.38
C ILE A 188 -17.98 6.27 11.50
N VAL A 189 -18.05 5.40 10.51
CA VAL A 189 -18.83 4.15 10.56
C VAL A 189 -17.88 2.96 10.44
N TRP A 190 -17.84 2.11 11.46
CA TRP A 190 -17.07 0.88 11.50
C TRP A 190 -17.89 -0.26 10.91
N VAL A 191 -17.42 -0.87 9.81
CA VAL A 191 -18.14 -1.96 9.12
C VAL A 191 -17.64 -3.35 9.52
N TYR A 192 -16.50 -3.44 10.19
CA TYR A 192 -15.88 -4.70 10.67
C TYR A 192 -15.71 -5.73 9.54
N THR A 193 -15.29 -5.26 8.39
CA THR A 193 -14.90 -6.08 7.24
C THR A 193 -13.89 -5.32 6.39
N TRP A 194 -13.05 -6.04 5.65
CA TRP A 194 -12.18 -5.44 4.64
C TRP A 194 -12.95 -5.22 3.35
N PHE A 195 -13.75 -6.22 2.94
CA PHE A 195 -14.50 -6.21 1.69
C PHE A 195 -15.92 -6.75 1.90
N ASP A 196 -16.90 -5.88 1.80
CA ASP A 196 -18.33 -6.20 1.78
C ASP A 196 -19.06 -5.04 1.10
N PRO A 197 -19.25 -5.09 -0.24
CA PRO A 197 -19.85 -3.99 -0.99
C PRO A 197 -21.23 -3.56 -0.46
N GLY A 198 -22.00 -4.49 0.12
CA GLY A 198 -23.30 -4.17 0.70
C GLY A 198 -23.19 -3.31 1.95
N LYS A 199 -22.36 -3.74 2.92
CA LYS A 199 -22.13 -2.96 4.14
C LYS A 199 -21.44 -1.63 3.88
N GLU A 200 -20.51 -1.59 2.92
CA GLU A 200 -19.81 -0.36 2.54
C GLU A 200 -20.76 0.66 1.90
N ALA A 201 -21.66 0.20 1.01
CA ALA A 201 -22.71 1.04 0.43
C ALA A 201 -23.67 1.57 1.51
N ASP A 202 -24.11 0.72 2.44
CA ASP A 202 -24.99 1.12 3.53
C ASP A 202 -24.31 2.13 4.46
N ALA A 203 -23.02 1.95 4.75
CA ALA A 203 -22.23 2.91 5.54
C ALA A 203 -22.11 4.26 4.84
N ALA A 204 -21.87 4.28 3.52
CA ALA A 204 -21.82 5.50 2.72
C ALA A 204 -23.16 6.26 2.79
N ARG A 205 -24.30 5.57 2.54
CA ARG A 205 -25.63 6.17 2.65
C ARG A 205 -25.93 6.68 4.06
N ALA A 206 -25.54 5.94 5.10
CA ALA A 206 -25.74 6.37 6.48
C ALA A 206 -24.95 7.62 6.83
N LEU A 207 -23.73 7.77 6.33
CA LEU A 207 -22.90 8.97 6.52
C LEU A 207 -23.47 10.17 5.75
N ILE A 208 -23.91 9.97 4.51
CA ILE A 208 -24.55 11.00 3.69
C ILE A 208 -25.86 11.48 4.36
N ALA A 209 -26.68 10.56 4.87
CA ALA A 209 -27.90 10.89 5.63
C ALA A 209 -27.60 11.69 6.92
N GLN A 210 -26.39 11.58 7.46
CA GLN A 210 -25.91 12.38 8.60
C GLN A 210 -25.30 13.73 8.17
N GLY A 211 -25.35 14.08 6.89
CA GLY A 211 -24.91 15.34 6.35
C GLY A 211 -23.49 15.36 5.77
N ALA A 212 -22.83 14.21 5.66
CA ALA A 212 -21.54 14.14 4.99
C ALA A 212 -21.71 14.41 3.49
N ASP A 213 -20.94 15.36 2.96
CA ASP A 213 -20.87 15.66 1.52
C ASP A 213 -19.55 15.22 0.88
N ILE A 214 -18.67 14.63 1.69
CA ILE A 214 -17.43 13.99 1.24
C ILE A 214 -17.28 12.63 1.93
N ILE A 215 -17.04 11.58 1.15
CA ILE A 215 -16.84 10.21 1.64
C ILE A 215 -15.39 9.80 1.48
N MET A 216 -14.80 9.29 2.55
CA MET A 216 -13.54 8.58 2.60
C MET A 216 -13.77 7.13 3.02
N GLN A 217 -12.94 6.22 2.56
CA GLN A 217 -13.02 4.81 2.95
C GLN A 217 -11.64 4.24 3.27
N HIS A 218 -11.62 3.25 4.16
CA HIS A 218 -10.51 2.33 4.39
C HIS A 218 -11.06 0.91 4.34
N THR A 219 -11.77 0.62 3.26
CA THR A 219 -12.37 -0.64 2.83
C THR A 219 -12.12 -0.81 1.35
N ASP A 220 -12.36 -1.98 0.80
CA ASP A 220 -11.76 -2.38 -0.47
C ASP A 220 -12.72 -2.28 -1.67
N SER A 221 -14.04 -2.19 -1.45
CA SER A 221 -14.96 -2.17 -2.60
C SER A 221 -15.13 -0.78 -3.21
N THR A 222 -15.55 -0.76 -4.46
CA THR A 222 -15.91 0.47 -5.18
C THR A 222 -17.31 0.99 -4.81
N ALA A 223 -18.06 0.29 -3.95
CA ALA A 223 -19.44 0.61 -3.62
C ALA A 223 -19.62 2.00 -2.98
N PRO A 224 -18.75 2.48 -2.07
CA PRO A 224 -18.86 3.86 -1.55
C PRO A 224 -18.72 4.93 -2.62
N MET A 225 -17.83 4.73 -3.61
CA MET A 225 -17.68 5.65 -4.75
C MET A 225 -18.93 5.67 -5.61
N THR A 226 -19.51 4.49 -5.90
CA THR A 226 -20.77 4.39 -6.66
C THR A 226 -21.92 5.08 -5.93
N VAL A 227 -22.05 4.89 -4.61
CA VAL A 227 -23.07 5.57 -3.80
C VAL A 227 -22.85 7.08 -3.82
N ALA A 228 -21.63 7.56 -3.70
CA ALA A 228 -21.31 9.00 -3.77
C ALA A 228 -21.72 9.60 -5.12
N GLU A 229 -21.50 8.89 -6.22
CA GLU A 229 -21.96 9.28 -7.56
C GLU A 229 -23.48 9.36 -7.65
N GLU A 230 -24.19 8.33 -7.14
CA GLU A 230 -25.65 8.28 -7.13
C GLU A 230 -26.28 9.41 -6.30
N GLU A 231 -25.69 9.73 -5.16
CA GLU A 231 -26.21 10.73 -4.20
C GLU A 231 -25.69 12.16 -4.50
N GLY A 232 -24.80 12.32 -5.48
CA GLY A 232 -24.26 13.61 -5.90
C GLY A 232 -23.32 14.26 -4.88
N VAL A 233 -22.66 13.48 -4.03
CA VAL A 233 -21.62 13.93 -3.11
C VAL A 233 -20.22 13.58 -3.66
N ARG A 234 -19.14 14.01 -3.00
CA ARG A 234 -17.78 13.72 -3.42
C ARG A 234 -17.20 12.55 -2.66
N ALA A 235 -16.22 11.86 -3.29
CA ALA A 235 -15.55 10.74 -2.66
C ALA A 235 -14.08 10.61 -3.10
N PHE A 236 -13.32 9.90 -2.27
CA PHE A 236 -11.97 9.46 -2.57
C PHE A 236 -11.90 7.94 -2.74
N GLY A 237 -11.13 7.49 -3.73
CA GLY A 237 -10.85 6.07 -3.90
C GLY A 237 -9.77 5.55 -2.95
N GLN A 238 -9.71 4.23 -2.80
CA GLN A 238 -8.80 3.52 -1.90
C GLN A 238 -8.04 2.44 -2.66
N ALA A 239 -6.72 2.40 -2.46
CA ALA A 239 -5.75 1.44 -2.97
C ALA A 239 -5.56 1.42 -4.50
N SER A 240 -6.56 1.84 -5.28
CA SER A 240 -6.48 1.93 -6.75
C SER A 240 -7.30 3.08 -7.29
N ASP A 241 -7.16 3.38 -8.59
CA ASP A 241 -7.97 4.39 -9.28
C ASP A 241 -9.43 3.93 -9.38
N MET A 242 -10.32 4.60 -8.65
CA MET A 242 -11.75 4.34 -8.64
C MET A 242 -12.57 5.32 -9.48
N THR A 243 -11.95 6.13 -10.35
CA THR A 243 -12.63 7.12 -11.20
C THR A 243 -13.79 6.52 -12.01
N ALA A 244 -13.63 5.28 -12.49
CA ALA A 244 -14.63 4.62 -13.34
C ALA A 244 -15.97 4.37 -12.63
N TRP A 245 -16.00 4.29 -11.29
CA TRP A 245 -17.20 4.01 -10.50
C TRP A 245 -17.93 5.25 -9.99
N GLY A 246 -17.31 6.42 -10.13
CA GLY A 246 -17.92 7.69 -9.75
C GLY A 246 -17.27 8.88 -10.49
N PRO A 247 -17.38 8.97 -11.83
CA PRO A 247 -16.63 9.96 -12.61
C PRO A 247 -16.96 11.41 -12.23
N ASN A 248 -18.12 11.69 -11.64
CA ASN A 248 -18.49 13.00 -11.13
C ASN A 248 -18.26 13.16 -9.62
N ALA A 249 -18.26 12.06 -8.85
CA ALA A 249 -18.00 12.07 -7.40
C ALA A 249 -16.52 12.07 -7.06
N HIS A 250 -15.71 11.37 -7.85
CA HIS A 250 -14.28 11.14 -7.60
C HIS A 250 -13.49 12.46 -7.55
N LEU A 251 -12.68 12.63 -6.51
CA LEU A 251 -11.72 13.74 -6.39
C LEU A 251 -10.29 13.28 -6.72
N THR A 252 -9.85 12.21 -6.11
CA THR A 252 -8.66 11.40 -6.40
C THR A 252 -8.77 10.08 -5.67
N SER A 253 -7.85 9.14 -5.92
CA SER A 253 -7.68 7.92 -5.14
C SER A 253 -6.27 7.88 -4.55
N ILE A 254 -6.10 7.33 -3.35
CA ILE A 254 -4.78 6.90 -2.87
C ILE A 254 -4.47 5.59 -3.58
N ILE A 255 -3.31 5.50 -4.21
CA ILE A 255 -2.83 4.31 -4.92
C ILE A 255 -1.76 3.64 -4.08
N ASP A 256 -1.86 2.33 -3.93
CA ASP A 256 -0.89 1.50 -3.24
C ASP A 256 0.01 0.82 -4.28
N GLU A 257 1.24 1.33 -4.48
CA GLU A 257 2.17 0.81 -5.49
C GLU A 257 3.12 -0.23 -4.89
N TRP A 258 2.70 -1.50 -4.91
CA TRP A 258 3.45 -2.62 -4.36
C TRP A 258 4.47 -3.24 -5.33
N GLY A 259 4.33 -2.97 -6.62
CA GLY A 259 5.06 -3.65 -7.69
C GLY A 259 6.57 -3.57 -7.55
N PRO A 260 7.17 -2.37 -7.45
CA PRO A 260 8.62 -2.21 -7.32
C PRO A 260 9.19 -2.95 -6.10
N TYR A 261 8.49 -2.92 -4.97
CA TYR A 261 8.87 -3.66 -3.76
C TYR A 261 8.90 -5.17 -4.04
N TYR A 262 7.83 -5.74 -4.59
CA TYR A 262 7.75 -7.18 -4.88
C TYR A 262 8.83 -7.64 -5.85
N VAL A 263 9.05 -6.88 -6.92
CA VAL A 263 10.11 -7.17 -7.89
C VAL A 263 11.47 -7.20 -7.20
N ALA A 264 11.78 -6.22 -6.35
CA ALA A 264 13.04 -6.17 -5.62
C ALA A 264 13.22 -7.38 -4.68
N ARG A 265 12.16 -7.76 -3.95
CA ARG A 265 12.20 -8.88 -3.00
C ARG A 265 12.38 -10.23 -3.71
N VAL A 266 11.66 -10.48 -4.82
CA VAL A 266 11.80 -11.70 -5.61
C VAL A 266 13.18 -11.79 -6.25
N LYS A 267 13.70 -10.66 -6.80
CA LYS A 267 15.07 -10.60 -7.32
C LYS A 267 16.11 -10.92 -6.24
N ALA A 268 15.94 -10.37 -5.04
CA ALA A 268 16.85 -10.65 -3.93
C ALA A 268 16.88 -12.14 -3.55
N VAL A 269 15.77 -12.86 -3.67
CA VAL A 269 15.73 -14.32 -3.51
C VAL A 269 16.52 -15.01 -4.64
N ALA A 270 16.28 -14.62 -5.90
CA ALA A 270 17.00 -15.16 -7.06
C ALA A 270 18.50 -14.99 -6.94
N ASP A 271 18.95 -13.83 -6.46
CA ASP A 271 20.36 -13.45 -6.33
C ASP A 271 21.01 -13.96 -5.02
N GLY A 272 20.24 -14.58 -4.13
CA GLY A 272 20.71 -15.03 -2.81
C GLY A 272 21.09 -13.88 -1.86
N THR A 273 20.59 -12.66 -2.11
CA THR A 273 20.89 -11.44 -1.34
C THR A 273 19.76 -11.03 -0.40
N TRP A 274 18.67 -11.80 -0.37
CA TRP A 274 17.53 -11.49 0.48
C TRP A 274 17.90 -11.47 1.96
N THR A 275 17.49 -10.41 2.63
CA THR A 275 17.61 -10.26 4.09
C THR A 275 16.29 -9.77 4.68
N SER A 276 16.05 -10.07 5.95
CA SER A 276 14.91 -9.54 6.69
C SER A 276 14.99 -8.01 6.79
N THR A 277 13.90 -7.33 6.44
CA THR A 277 13.78 -5.87 6.49
C THR A 277 12.47 -5.45 7.15
N ASP A 278 12.42 -4.21 7.61
CA ASP A 278 11.21 -3.50 7.99
C ASP A 278 11.06 -2.32 7.03
N THR A 279 10.15 -2.45 6.08
CA THR A 279 9.91 -1.42 5.07
C THR A 279 8.65 -0.65 5.44
N PHE A 280 8.76 0.67 5.52
CA PHE A 280 7.64 1.56 5.80
C PHE A 280 7.78 2.80 4.91
N ASP A 281 7.46 2.62 3.65
CA ASP A 281 7.67 3.57 2.58
C ASP A 281 6.39 4.39 2.33
N GLY A 282 6.53 5.58 1.77
CA GLY A 282 5.44 6.51 1.54
C GLY A 282 5.50 7.16 0.17
N VAL A 283 5.14 8.44 0.14
CA VAL A 283 5.14 9.27 -1.08
C VAL A 283 6.55 9.38 -1.66
N ALA A 284 7.55 9.66 -0.83
CA ALA A 284 8.93 9.86 -1.27
C ALA A 284 9.55 8.61 -1.91
N GLU A 285 9.16 7.42 -1.48
CA GLU A 285 9.64 6.16 -2.04
C GLU A 285 8.73 5.61 -3.16
N GLY A 286 7.61 6.30 -3.46
CA GLY A 286 6.66 5.90 -4.50
C GLY A 286 5.81 4.68 -4.14
N MET A 287 5.66 4.36 -2.84
CA MET A 287 4.74 3.30 -2.40
C MET A 287 3.32 3.83 -2.17
N VAL A 288 3.17 5.14 -2.01
CA VAL A 288 1.90 5.87 -1.97
C VAL A 288 1.88 6.86 -3.11
N GLU A 289 0.96 6.65 -4.04
CA GLU A 289 0.74 7.51 -5.20
C GLU A 289 -0.71 8.01 -5.23
N PHE A 290 -1.06 8.80 -6.24
CA PHE A 290 -2.40 9.36 -6.40
C PHE A 290 -2.91 9.19 -7.82
N ALA A 291 -4.18 8.84 -7.94
CA ALA A 291 -4.91 8.90 -9.20
C ALA A 291 -5.03 10.36 -9.68
N PRO A 292 -5.39 10.59 -10.94
CA PRO A 292 -5.64 11.94 -11.43
C PRO A 292 -6.61 12.73 -10.53
N PHE A 293 -6.28 13.99 -10.29
CA PHE A 293 -7.16 14.92 -9.58
C PHE A 293 -8.30 15.33 -10.50
N THR A 294 -9.53 15.16 -10.02
CA THR A 294 -10.75 15.39 -10.81
C THR A 294 -11.77 16.19 -10.00
N ASN A 295 -12.72 16.83 -10.68
CA ASN A 295 -13.90 17.46 -10.07
C ASN A 295 -13.61 18.46 -8.95
N MET A 296 -12.45 19.13 -8.98
CA MET A 296 -12.06 20.17 -8.03
C MET A 296 -11.52 21.41 -8.76
N PRO A 297 -11.55 22.60 -8.13
CA PRO A 297 -10.89 23.79 -8.65
C PRO A 297 -9.38 23.64 -8.77
N ASP A 298 -8.77 24.34 -9.74
CA ASP A 298 -7.33 24.29 -9.98
C ASP A 298 -6.49 24.63 -8.74
N GLU A 299 -6.95 25.60 -7.94
CA GLU A 299 -6.27 26.01 -6.72
C GLU A 299 -6.21 24.91 -5.66
N VAL A 300 -7.25 24.06 -5.57
CA VAL A 300 -7.27 22.91 -4.65
C VAL A 300 -6.34 21.81 -5.17
N MET A 301 -6.35 21.59 -6.47
CA MET A 301 -5.43 20.63 -7.11
C MET A 301 -3.96 21.05 -6.91
N TRP A 302 -3.64 22.32 -7.10
CA TRP A 302 -2.27 22.82 -6.90
C TRP A 302 -1.84 22.72 -5.43
N GLU A 303 -2.71 23.07 -4.47
CA GLU A 303 -2.41 22.90 -3.03
C GLU A 303 -2.15 21.41 -2.69
N ALA A 304 -2.90 20.47 -3.31
CA ALA A 304 -2.67 19.05 -3.13
C ALA A 304 -1.32 18.63 -3.70
N GLN A 305 -0.97 19.09 -4.91
CA GLN A 305 0.33 18.81 -5.54
C GLN A 305 1.50 19.38 -4.73
N ASP A 306 1.38 20.61 -4.23
CA ASP A 306 2.40 21.20 -3.35
C ASP A 306 2.55 20.39 -2.05
N THR A 307 1.44 19.90 -1.50
CA THR A 307 1.48 19.02 -0.31
C THR A 307 2.20 17.70 -0.58
N ILE A 308 2.00 17.12 -1.76
CA ILE A 308 2.73 15.90 -2.19
C ILE A 308 4.23 16.19 -2.31
N LEU A 309 4.61 17.31 -2.91
CA LEU A 309 6.02 17.72 -3.02
C LEU A 309 6.65 17.97 -1.65
N ASP A 310 5.91 18.55 -0.71
CA ASP A 310 6.39 18.76 0.66
C ASP A 310 6.60 17.43 1.42
N LEU A 311 5.71 16.44 1.21
CA LEU A 311 5.85 15.10 1.76
C LEU A 311 7.05 14.36 1.14
N ASP A 312 7.20 14.42 -0.19
CA ASP A 312 8.32 13.85 -0.93
C ASP A 312 9.66 14.41 -0.46
N ALA A 313 9.73 15.73 -0.23
CA ALA A 313 10.91 16.41 0.28
C ALA A 313 11.14 16.21 1.79
N GLY A 314 10.20 15.57 2.52
CA GLY A 314 10.24 15.48 3.99
C GLY A 314 10.09 16.84 4.70
N ALA A 315 9.57 17.86 4.01
CA ALA A 315 9.36 19.20 4.55
C ALA A 315 8.15 19.26 5.51
N VAL A 316 7.21 18.35 5.34
CA VAL A 316 6.01 18.20 6.17
C VAL A 316 5.89 16.77 6.69
N HIS A 317 5.51 16.64 7.95
CA HIS A 317 5.08 15.36 8.52
C HIS A 317 3.61 15.49 8.94
N PRO A 318 2.71 14.55 8.55
CA PRO A 318 1.26 14.62 8.85
C PRO A 318 0.93 14.82 10.33
N PHE A 319 1.79 14.31 11.21
CA PHE A 319 1.69 14.47 12.64
C PHE A 319 2.80 15.41 13.14
N THR A 320 2.62 16.70 12.95
CA THR A 320 3.48 17.73 13.54
C THR A 320 2.70 18.48 14.62
N GLY A 321 3.22 18.49 15.85
CA GLY A 321 2.57 19.13 17.00
C GLY A 321 2.43 20.67 16.89
N PRO A 322 1.54 21.26 17.69
CA PRO A 322 0.93 20.67 18.89
C PRO A 322 -0.27 19.77 18.56
N ILE A 323 -0.32 18.57 19.11
CA ILE A 323 -1.43 17.63 18.94
C ILE A 323 -1.80 17.06 20.31
N ASN A 324 -3.07 17.11 20.66
CA ASN A 324 -3.63 16.45 21.82
C ASN A 324 -4.36 15.18 21.43
N ARG A 325 -4.40 14.19 22.35
CA ARG A 325 -5.30 13.05 22.25
C ARG A 325 -6.73 13.47 22.57
N GLN A 326 -7.69 12.63 22.22
CA GLN A 326 -9.12 12.88 22.45
C GLN A 326 -9.47 13.14 23.92
N ASP A 327 -8.72 12.59 24.87
CA ASP A 327 -8.89 12.84 26.31
C ASP A 327 -8.30 14.16 26.81
N GLY A 328 -7.74 14.97 25.91
CA GLY A 328 -7.09 16.26 26.19
C GLY A 328 -5.63 16.15 26.65
N SER A 329 -5.07 14.95 26.75
CA SER A 329 -3.64 14.78 27.06
C SER A 329 -2.78 15.17 25.86
N VAL A 330 -1.66 15.83 26.11
CA VAL A 330 -0.70 16.19 25.05
C VAL A 330 -0.05 14.92 24.50
N TRP A 331 -0.15 14.75 23.18
CA TRP A 331 0.62 13.73 22.48
C TRP A 331 1.93 14.29 21.93
N LEU A 332 1.87 15.41 21.20
CA LEU A 332 3.04 16.07 20.63
C LEU A 332 3.04 17.56 21.02
N ALA A 333 4.17 18.06 21.50
CA ALA A 333 4.37 19.48 21.71
C ALA A 333 4.59 20.22 20.37
N GLU A 334 4.61 21.55 20.40
CA GLU A 334 4.79 22.37 19.20
C GLU A 334 6.08 22.01 18.44
N GLY A 335 5.96 21.72 17.17
CA GLY A 335 7.06 21.37 16.27
C GLY A 335 7.59 19.93 16.45
N GLU A 336 7.07 19.15 17.39
CA GLU A 336 7.45 17.74 17.54
C GLU A 336 6.78 16.87 16.50
N THR A 337 7.50 15.82 16.04
CA THR A 337 6.97 14.72 15.22
C THR A 337 7.15 13.41 15.96
N PRO A 338 6.23 12.44 15.82
CA PRO A 338 6.32 11.20 16.57
C PRO A 338 7.36 10.26 15.96
N PRO A 339 8.04 9.42 16.76
CA PRO A 339 8.82 8.32 16.24
C PRO A 339 7.90 7.30 15.54
N MET A 340 8.43 6.65 14.49
CA MET A 340 7.67 5.60 13.80
C MET A 340 7.22 4.51 14.77
N PHE A 341 8.13 3.98 15.55
CA PHE A 341 7.83 3.00 16.60
C PHE A 341 8.18 3.57 17.99
N PRO A 342 7.31 3.43 19.00
CA PRO A 342 6.01 2.74 18.92
C PRO A 342 4.86 3.59 18.34
N ASP A 343 4.97 4.91 18.34
CA ASP A 343 3.84 5.86 18.28
C ASP A 343 2.98 5.73 17.01
N ILE A 344 3.62 5.68 15.84
CA ILE A 344 2.89 5.56 14.57
C ILE A 344 2.39 4.13 14.35
N ILE A 345 3.26 3.14 14.55
CA ILE A 345 2.97 1.73 14.23
C ILE A 345 1.92 1.13 15.17
N THR A 346 1.85 1.60 16.41
CA THR A 346 0.91 1.06 17.41
C THR A 346 -0.17 2.06 17.86
N MET A 347 -0.44 3.09 17.04
CA MET A 347 -1.43 4.12 17.36
C MET A 347 -2.82 3.52 17.65
N ASP A 348 -3.31 3.71 18.85
CA ASP A 348 -4.56 3.14 19.39
C ASP A 348 -5.49 4.19 20.01
N PHE A 349 -5.39 5.44 19.60
CA PHE A 349 -6.17 6.57 20.12
C PHE A 349 -6.60 7.53 19.00
N TYR A 350 -7.69 8.23 19.23
CA TYR A 350 -8.06 9.40 18.43
C TYR A 350 -7.42 10.68 18.99
N ILE A 351 -7.25 11.64 18.08
CA ILE A 351 -6.82 12.99 18.44
C ILE A 351 -8.01 13.87 18.85
N GLU A 352 -7.70 14.96 19.54
CA GLU A 352 -8.68 15.95 19.97
C GLU A 352 -9.51 16.50 18.78
N GLY A 353 -10.83 16.59 18.99
CA GLY A 353 -11.80 17.09 18.01
C GLY A 353 -12.47 16.01 17.17
N ILE A 354 -12.04 14.75 17.25
CA ILE A 354 -12.80 13.62 16.71
C ILE A 354 -13.83 13.19 17.77
N ASP A 355 -15.11 13.42 17.49
CA ASP A 355 -16.21 13.16 18.45
C ASP A 355 -16.63 11.69 18.53
N SER A 356 -16.21 10.85 17.58
CA SER A 356 -16.53 9.43 17.57
C SER A 356 -15.85 8.71 18.74
N GLN A 357 -16.58 7.78 19.38
CA GLN A 357 -15.99 6.91 20.40
C GLN A 357 -14.94 5.98 19.78
N TYR A 358 -13.78 5.87 20.42
CA TYR A 358 -12.81 4.86 20.04
C TYR A 358 -13.42 3.45 20.24
N PRO A 359 -13.37 2.56 19.25
CA PRO A 359 -13.92 1.20 19.40
C PRO A 359 -13.16 0.40 20.46
N ASN A 360 -13.90 -0.22 21.39
CA ASN A 360 -13.36 -1.09 22.46
C ASN A 360 -13.09 -2.50 21.95
#